data_2c4b5fabffbe88fb9bf7cb4a22c074a5
#
_entry.id   2c4b5fabffbe88fb9bf7cb4a22c074a5
#
_cell.length_a   1.000
_cell.length_b   1.000
_cell.length_c   1.000
_cell.angle_alpha   90.00
_cell.angle_beta   90.00
_cell.angle_gamma   90.00
#
_symmetry.space_group_name_H-M   'P 1'
#
loop_
_entity.id
_entity.type
_entity.pdbx_description
1 polymer ?
#
loop_
_entity_poly.entity_id
_entity_poly.type
_entity_poly.pdbx_seq_one_letter_code
_entity_poly.pdbx_strand_id
1 'polypeptide(L)'
;MIVSIASQKGGTGKTTTSISVAAALARRGRKVLLVDVDSQANSSKVLLPKYQTLSKEETVHVTIIGRKPLVIHQTEVEGLDVVPSHILLSNTDVELSAARLDRPETRLKRELDKVASQYDDIIIDCPPALSWLTINAFTASDRVLIVVSPGYFELDSIVQISDTLMQIRENFNPDLRLAGFLFTMSDATIASKQSLQVLRQTYTDSVFRTIIPKNTAVKEAHFKKKDIFNYDASSAAANAYSKLVAEMFQL
;
A
#
# COMPACT_ATOMS: atom_id res chain seq x y z
N MET A 1 -13.71 -1.68 -2.72
CA MET A 1 -12.77 -2.80 -2.51
C MET A 1 -11.58 -2.33 -1.68
N ILE A 2 -11.13 -3.11 -0.68
CA ILE A 2 -9.97 -2.77 0.17
C ILE A 2 -8.74 -3.57 -0.29
N VAL A 3 -7.66 -2.86 -0.64
CA VAL A 3 -6.43 -3.46 -1.16
C VAL A 3 -5.22 -3.02 -0.35
N SER A 4 -4.53 -3.97 0.27
CA SER A 4 -3.22 -3.74 0.86
C SER A 4 -2.12 -3.86 -0.18
N ILE A 5 -1.18 -2.90 -0.18
CA ILE A 5 0.01 -2.92 -1.03
C ILE A 5 1.21 -3.23 -0.14
N ALA A 6 1.82 -4.39 -0.36
CA ALA A 6 2.82 -4.94 0.53
C ALA A 6 4.08 -5.41 -0.20
N SER A 7 5.18 -5.42 0.53
CA SER A 7 6.43 -6.05 0.16
C SER A 7 7.28 -6.16 1.42
N GLN A 8 8.01 -7.23 1.59
CA GLN A 8 8.85 -7.43 2.78
C GLN A 8 10.13 -6.59 2.75
N LYS A 9 10.53 -6.10 1.60
CA LYS A 9 11.76 -5.33 1.45
C LYS A 9 11.49 -3.83 1.32
N GLY A 10 12.37 -3.02 1.91
CA GLY A 10 12.38 -1.58 1.71
C GLY A 10 12.80 -1.19 0.30
N GLY A 11 12.23 -0.11 -0.23
CA GLY A 11 12.68 0.43 -1.51
C GLY A 11 12.11 -0.26 -2.76
N THR A 12 11.17 -1.18 -2.65
CA THR A 12 10.53 -1.88 -3.79
C THR A 12 9.47 -1.06 -4.54
N GLY A 13 9.15 0.15 -4.08
CA GLY A 13 8.13 0.99 -4.71
C GLY A 13 6.71 0.80 -4.15
N LYS A 14 6.52 0.21 -2.97
CA LYS A 14 5.20 0.09 -2.32
C LYS A 14 4.46 1.42 -2.24
N THR A 15 5.03 2.38 -1.51
CA THR A 15 4.45 3.72 -1.32
C THR A 15 4.15 4.42 -2.65
N THR A 16 5.07 4.33 -3.61
CA THR A 16 4.82 4.85 -4.96
C THR A 16 3.63 4.19 -5.61
N THR A 17 3.52 2.86 -5.47
CA THR A 17 2.39 2.10 -6.02
C THR A 17 1.09 2.47 -5.31
N SER A 18 1.09 2.60 -3.98
CA SER A 18 -0.07 2.98 -3.18
C SER A 18 -0.61 4.36 -3.61
N ILE A 19 0.26 5.36 -3.67
CA ILE A 19 -0.10 6.73 -4.12
C ILE A 19 -0.61 6.70 -5.58
N SER A 20 0.13 6.02 -6.48
CA SER A 20 -0.21 6.05 -7.90
C SER A 20 -1.49 5.28 -8.23
N VAL A 21 -1.75 4.14 -7.56
CA VAL A 21 -2.99 3.39 -7.71
C VAL A 21 -4.17 4.22 -7.19
N ALA A 22 -4.05 4.80 -5.99
CA ALA A 22 -5.10 5.65 -5.42
C ALA A 22 -5.41 6.87 -6.31
N ALA A 23 -4.38 7.59 -6.77
CA ALA A 23 -4.55 8.73 -7.66
C ALA A 23 -5.14 8.32 -9.04
N ALA A 24 -4.72 7.17 -9.60
CA ALA A 24 -5.26 6.68 -10.87
C ALA A 24 -6.75 6.30 -10.78
N LEU A 25 -7.18 5.73 -9.65
CA LEU A 25 -8.59 5.44 -9.37
C LEU A 25 -9.40 6.73 -9.21
N ALA A 26 -8.90 7.68 -8.42
CA ALA A 26 -9.55 8.98 -8.22
C ALA A 26 -9.75 9.75 -9.55
N ARG A 27 -8.73 9.74 -10.42
CA ARG A 27 -8.82 10.33 -11.79
C ARG A 27 -9.84 9.65 -12.69
N ARG A 28 -10.30 8.45 -12.36
CA ARG A 28 -11.42 7.76 -13.03
C ARG A 28 -12.78 8.06 -12.38
N GLY A 29 -12.84 9.07 -11.51
CA GLY A 29 -14.07 9.49 -10.84
C GLY A 29 -14.47 8.62 -9.65
N ARG A 30 -13.58 7.75 -9.15
CA ARG A 30 -13.83 6.92 -7.98
C ARG A 30 -13.47 7.69 -6.70
N LYS A 31 -14.23 7.47 -5.65
CA LYS A 31 -13.94 8.01 -4.32
C LYS A 31 -13.01 7.06 -3.58
N VAL A 32 -11.80 7.49 -3.30
CA VAL A 32 -10.71 6.64 -2.80
C VAL A 32 -10.20 7.13 -1.45
N LEU A 33 -9.96 6.19 -0.53
CA LEU A 33 -9.25 6.43 0.73
C LEU A 33 -7.89 5.73 0.68
N LEU A 34 -6.80 6.49 0.90
CA LEU A 34 -5.50 5.90 1.15
C LEU A 34 -5.23 5.88 2.66
N VAL A 35 -4.86 4.72 3.20
CA VAL A 35 -4.49 4.54 4.61
C VAL A 35 -3.00 4.22 4.68
N ASP A 36 -2.22 5.14 5.25
CA ASP A 36 -0.79 4.97 5.41
C ASP A 36 -0.50 4.32 6.77
N VAL A 37 -0.04 3.05 6.77
CA VAL A 37 0.33 2.33 7.99
C VAL A 37 1.84 2.09 8.12
N ASP A 38 2.66 2.73 7.27
CA ASP A 38 4.11 2.73 7.41
C ASP A 38 4.55 3.86 8.36
N SER A 39 5.31 3.54 9.40
CA SER A 39 5.85 4.54 10.35
C SER A 39 6.72 5.62 9.68
N GLN A 40 7.25 5.35 8.50
CA GLN A 40 7.98 6.34 7.70
C GLN A 40 7.06 7.42 7.12
N ALA A 41 5.74 7.19 7.07
CA ALA A 41 4.71 8.15 6.64
C ALA A 41 4.98 8.78 5.25
N ASN A 42 5.52 8.00 4.31
CA ASN A 42 5.92 8.55 3.02
C ASN A 42 4.70 8.91 2.14
N SER A 43 3.65 8.11 2.15
CA SER A 43 2.39 8.45 1.46
C SER A 43 1.77 9.71 2.05
N SER A 44 1.74 9.82 3.37
CA SER A 44 1.21 10.99 4.09
C SER A 44 1.97 12.25 3.76
N LYS A 45 3.31 12.20 3.73
CA LYS A 45 4.19 13.35 3.41
C LYS A 45 4.04 13.84 1.97
N VAL A 46 3.72 12.95 1.04
CA VAL A 46 3.50 13.30 -0.37
C VAL A 46 2.12 13.90 -0.57
N LEU A 47 1.08 13.30 0.02
CA LEU A 47 -0.31 13.66 -0.25
C LEU A 47 -0.83 14.82 0.62
N LEU A 48 -0.19 15.11 1.76
CA LEU A 48 -0.59 16.18 2.67
C LEU A 48 0.48 17.28 2.74
N PRO A 49 0.27 18.43 2.10
CA PRO A 49 1.22 19.56 2.15
C PRO A 49 1.59 19.99 3.58
N LYS A 50 0.61 19.94 4.49
CA LYS A 50 0.75 20.29 5.91
C LYS A 50 1.03 19.12 6.84
N TYR A 51 1.52 17.99 6.34
CA TYR A 51 1.79 16.80 7.15
C TYR A 51 2.61 17.11 8.43
N GLN A 52 3.59 18.00 8.35
CA GLN A 52 4.48 18.33 9.46
C GLN A 52 3.79 19.03 10.63
N THR A 53 2.59 19.59 10.43
CA THR A 53 1.81 20.25 11.48
C THR A 53 0.75 19.34 12.11
N LEU A 54 0.61 18.11 11.63
CA LEU A 54 -0.35 17.15 12.19
C LEU A 54 0.11 16.68 13.57
N SER A 55 -0.83 16.64 14.50
CA SER A 55 -0.65 15.99 15.78
C SER A 55 -0.74 14.47 15.63
N LYS A 56 -0.18 13.72 16.57
CA LYS A 56 -0.32 12.25 16.59
C LYS A 56 -1.78 11.79 16.70
N GLU A 57 -2.63 12.59 17.30
CA GLU A 57 -4.07 12.35 17.46
C GLU A 57 -4.85 12.37 16.16
N GLU A 58 -4.27 12.92 15.09
CA GLU A 58 -4.84 13.02 13.75
C GLU A 58 -4.34 11.92 12.81
N THR A 59 -3.70 10.87 13.35
CA THR A 59 -3.05 9.83 12.54
C THR A 59 -3.57 8.43 12.88
N VAL A 60 -3.32 7.47 12.02
CA VAL A 60 -3.71 6.07 12.19
C VAL A 60 -3.13 5.41 13.45
N HIS A 61 -2.04 5.95 14.02
CA HIS A 61 -1.43 5.42 15.23
C HIS A 61 -2.44 5.32 16.38
N VAL A 62 -3.16 6.39 16.68
CA VAL A 62 -4.14 6.40 17.79
C VAL A 62 -5.33 5.46 17.54
N THR A 63 -5.64 5.19 16.29
CA THR A 63 -6.68 4.24 15.89
C THR A 63 -6.23 2.79 16.15
N ILE A 64 -5.05 2.43 15.71
CA ILE A 64 -4.51 1.08 15.88
C ILE A 64 -4.31 0.74 17.35
N ILE A 65 -3.82 1.67 18.17
CA ILE A 65 -3.74 1.47 19.61
C ILE A 65 -5.09 1.58 20.35
N GLY A 66 -6.19 1.75 19.61
CA GLY A 66 -7.56 1.68 20.12
C GLY A 66 -8.04 2.90 20.89
N ARG A 67 -7.41 4.07 20.73
CA ARG A 67 -7.75 5.29 21.49
C ARG A 67 -8.77 6.17 20.81
N LYS A 68 -8.77 6.22 19.46
CA LYS A 68 -9.66 7.11 18.68
C LYS A 68 -10.11 6.46 17.37
N PRO A 69 -11.24 6.89 16.80
CA PRO A 69 -11.62 6.57 15.42
C PRO A 69 -10.60 7.06 14.40
N LEU A 70 -10.73 6.62 13.14
CA LEU A 70 -9.95 7.14 12.02
C LEU A 70 -10.18 8.64 11.83
N VAL A 71 -9.10 9.39 11.65
CA VAL A 71 -9.14 10.79 11.24
C VAL A 71 -8.74 10.86 9.76
N ILE A 72 -9.68 11.31 8.93
CA ILE A 72 -9.55 11.35 7.48
C ILE A 72 -9.26 12.80 7.06
N HIS A 73 -8.27 12.98 6.20
CA HIS A 73 -7.89 14.27 5.66
C HIS A 73 -8.10 14.29 4.15
N GLN A 74 -8.59 15.42 3.64
CA GLN A 74 -8.67 15.66 2.21
C GLN A 74 -7.28 15.94 1.65
N THR A 75 -7.01 15.44 0.44
CA THR A 75 -5.79 15.75 -0.29
C THR A 75 -6.03 16.81 -1.37
N GLU A 76 -4.98 17.24 -2.07
CA GLU A 76 -5.10 18.09 -3.25
C GLU A 76 -5.53 17.33 -4.52
N VAL A 77 -5.66 16.00 -4.43
CA VAL A 77 -6.15 15.15 -5.53
C VAL A 77 -7.65 14.97 -5.35
N GLU A 78 -8.44 15.47 -6.27
CA GLU A 78 -9.89 15.34 -6.24
C GLU A 78 -10.31 13.87 -6.18
N GLY A 79 -11.20 13.52 -5.27
CA GLY A 79 -11.67 12.15 -5.05
C GLY A 79 -10.73 11.27 -4.23
N LEU A 80 -9.59 11.79 -3.74
CA LEU A 80 -8.65 11.05 -2.90
C LEU A 80 -8.54 11.68 -1.52
N ASP A 81 -8.94 10.92 -0.49
CA ASP A 81 -8.71 11.23 0.91
C ASP A 81 -7.58 10.37 1.49
N VAL A 82 -7.00 10.76 2.63
CA VAL A 82 -5.93 10.02 3.29
C VAL A 82 -6.12 9.94 4.81
N VAL A 83 -5.83 8.76 5.38
CA VAL A 83 -5.58 8.58 6.81
C VAL A 83 -4.05 8.57 6.99
N PRO A 84 -3.47 9.61 7.62
CA PRO A 84 -2.03 9.74 7.69
C PRO A 84 -1.40 8.84 8.74
N SER A 85 -0.15 8.49 8.50
CA SER A 85 0.72 7.76 9.40
C SER A 85 1.46 8.69 10.37
N HIS A 86 2.14 8.08 11.37
CA HIS A 86 3.02 8.78 12.31
C HIS A 86 4.21 7.91 12.69
N ILE A 87 5.34 8.53 13.02
CA ILE A 87 6.58 7.81 13.43
C ILE A 87 6.35 6.89 14.65
N LEU A 88 5.42 7.23 15.52
CA LEU A 88 5.08 6.41 16.69
C LEU A 88 4.53 5.02 16.33
N LEU A 89 4.09 4.78 15.08
CA LEU A 89 3.75 3.44 14.63
C LEU A 89 4.92 2.46 14.75
N SER A 90 6.16 2.93 14.78
CA SER A 90 7.32 2.06 15.05
C SER A 90 7.28 1.36 16.40
N ASN A 91 6.53 1.90 17.36
CA ASN A 91 6.36 1.35 18.71
C ASN A 91 5.09 0.50 18.86
N THR A 92 4.29 0.38 17.81
CA THR A 92 2.95 -0.27 17.87
C THR A 92 3.05 -1.73 18.33
N ASP A 93 4.06 -2.47 17.92
CA ASP A 93 4.24 -3.88 18.32
C ASP A 93 4.38 -4.00 19.85
N VAL A 94 5.12 -3.08 20.49
CA VAL A 94 5.29 -3.02 21.94
C VAL A 94 4.00 -2.53 22.61
N GLU A 95 3.38 -1.48 22.08
CA GLU A 95 2.16 -0.90 22.64
C GLU A 95 0.99 -1.89 22.60
N LEU A 96 0.78 -2.61 21.50
CA LEU A 96 -0.28 -3.61 21.37
C LEU A 96 -0.05 -4.82 22.28
N SER A 97 1.21 -5.27 22.40
CA SER A 97 1.56 -6.36 23.29
C SER A 97 1.35 -5.99 24.77
N ALA A 98 1.71 -4.76 25.16
CA ALA A 98 1.58 -4.27 26.53
C ALA A 98 0.14 -3.95 26.93
N ALA A 99 -0.67 -3.46 26.01
CA ALA A 99 -2.02 -2.94 26.28
C ALA A 99 -3.06 -4.03 26.56
N ARG A 100 -2.74 -5.33 26.38
CA ARG A 100 -3.67 -6.47 26.52
C ARG A 100 -5.03 -6.21 25.85
N LEU A 101 -4.98 -5.59 24.67
CA LEU A 101 -6.19 -5.24 23.93
C LEU A 101 -6.91 -6.50 23.44
N ASP A 102 -8.23 -6.48 23.49
CA ASP A 102 -9.04 -7.49 22.83
C ASP A 102 -8.91 -7.36 21.33
N ARG A 103 -8.53 -8.47 20.67
CA ARG A 103 -8.35 -8.59 19.22
C ARG A 103 -7.55 -7.46 18.59
N PRO A 104 -6.27 -7.33 18.93
CA PRO A 104 -5.39 -6.27 18.41
C PRO A 104 -5.22 -6.35 16.87
N GLU A 105 -5.41 -7.53 16.26
CA GLU A 105 -5.34 -7.79 14.81
C GLU A 105 -6.49 -7.15 14.02
N THR A 106 -7.61 -6.80 14.66
CA THR A 106 -8.82 -6.29 13.99
C THR A 106 -9.02 -4.79 14.13
N ARG A 107 -8.10 -4.05 14.74
CA ARG A 107 -8.27 -2.64 15.06
C ARG A 107 -8.54 -1.77 13.85
N LEU A 108 -7.70 -1.92 12.83
CA LEU A 108 -7.87 -1.17 11.59
C LEU A 108 -9.18 -1.56 10.89
N LYS A 109 -9.48 -2.86 10.81
CA LYS A 109 -10.71 -3.35 10.19
C LYS A 109 -11.96 -2.73 10.80
N ARG A 110 -12.08 -2.77 12.13
CA ARG A 110 -13.25 -2.23 12.84
C ARG A 110 -13.52 -0.76 12.54
N GLU A 111 -12.49 0.02 12.36
CA GLU A 111 -12.63 1.45 12.06
C GLU A 111 -12.87 1.70 10.57
N LEU A 112 -12.25 0.91 9.69
CA LEU A 112 -12.52 0.97 8.25
C LEU A 112 -13.94 0.55 7.90
N ASP A 113 -14.50 -0.46 8.56
CA ASP A 113 -15.89 -0.92 8.35
C ASP A 113 -16.91 0.20 8.57
N LYS A 114 -16.62 1.20 9.43
CA LYS A 114 -17.49 2.35 9.71
C LYS A 114 -17.54 3.38 8.58
N VAL A 115 -16.49 3.43 7.76
CA VAL A 115 -16.32 4.44 6.71
C VAL A 115 -16.29 3.85 5.30
N ALA A 116 -16.17 2.53 5.17
CA ALA A 116 -15.98 1.84 3.90
C ALA A 116 -17.11 2.15 2.88
N SER A 117 -18.35 2.32 3.34
CA SER A 117 -19.48 2.65 2.45
C SER A 117 -19.40 4.05 1.82
N GLN A 118 -18.49 4.90 2.29
CA GLN A 118 -18.28 6.24 1.75
C GLN A 118 -17.28 6.27 0.60
N TYR A 119 -16.58 5.16 0.34
CA TYR A 119 -15.51 5.04 -0.65
C TYR A 119 -15.78 3.87 -1.60
N ASP A 120 -15.41 4.05 -2.86
CA ASP A 120 -15.43 2.96 -3.87
C ASP A 120 -14.27 2.00 -3.63
N ASP A 121 -13.09 2.55 -3.28
CA ASP A 121 -11.89 1.79 -2.99
C ASP A 121 -11.12 2.36 -1.80
N ILE A 122 -10.45 1.45 -1.08
CA ILE A 122 -9.53 1.78 0.01
C ILE A 122 -8.19 1.13 -0.30
N ILE A 123 -7.12 1.91 -0.32
CA ILE A 123 -5.74 1.45 -0.54
C ILE A 123 -4.97 1.57 0.77
N ILE A 124 -4.34 0.49 1.21
CA ILE A 124 -3.53 0.47 2.44
C ILE A 124 -2.06 0.36 2.06
N ASP A 125 -1.25 1.39 2.38
CA ASP A 125 0.21 1.41 2.20
C ASP A 125 0.88 0.75 3.41
N CYS A 126 1.40 -0.47 3.24
CA CYS A 126 1.96 -1.29 4.31
C CYS A 126 3.45 -0.98 4.57
N PRO A 127 3.95 -1.18 5.81
CA PRO A 127 5.39 -1.12 6.10
C PRO A 127 6.14 -2.28 5.44
N PRO A 128 7.49 -2.20 5.34
CA PRO A 128 8.32 -3.26 4.77
C PRO A 128 8.60 -4.42 5.77
N ALA A 129 7.73 -4.65 6.72
CA ALA A 129 7.91 -5.64 7.78
C ALA A 129 6.62 -6.42 8.02
N LEU A 130 6.76 -7.68 8.40
CA LEU A 130 5.65 -8.51 8.88
C LEU A 130 5.46 -8.25 10.38
N SER A 131 4.71 -7.20 10.69
CA SER A 131 4.44 -6.68 12.03
C SER A 131 2.94 -6.66 12.31
N TRP A 132 2.54 -6.25 13.50
CA TRP A 132 1.13 -6.01 13.85
C TRP A 132 0.44 -5.03 12.87
N LEU A 133 1.18 -4.11 12.27
CA LEU A 133 0.65 -3.18 11.26
C LEU A 133 0.25 -3.91 9.99
N THR A 134 1.10 -4.82 9.50
CA THR A 134 0.80 -5.66 8.33
C THR A 134 -0.33 -6.63 8.62
N ILE A 135 -0.38 -7.24 9.82
CA ILE A 135 -1.49 -8.09 10.25
C ILE A 135 -2.81 -7.31 10.23
N ASN A 136 -2.84 -6.10 10.80
CA ASN A 136 -4.03 -5.24 10.76
C ASN A 136 -4.45 -4.86 9.33
N ALA A 137 -3.50 -4.52 8.47
CA ALA A 137 -3.76 -4.19 7.08
C ALA A 137 -4.38 -5.39 6.33
N PHE A 138 -3.79 -6.58 6.44
CA PHE A 138 -4.29 -7.78 5.76
C PHE A 138 -5.63 -8.26 6.33
N THR A 139 -5.82 -8.17 7.66
CA THR A 139 -7.10 -8.50 8.29
C THR A 139 -8.23 -7.59 7.81
N ALA A 140 -7.92 -6.34 7.46
CA ALA A 140 -8.88 -5.37 6.96
C ALA A 140 -9.12 -5.43 5.45
N SER A 141 -8.31 -6.18 4.69
CA SER A 141 -8.32 -6.14 3.22
C SER A 141 -9.15 -7.23 2.56
N ASP A 142 -9.66 -6.93 1.38
CA ASP A 142 -10.22 -7.93 0.45
C ASP A 142 -9.09 -8.59 -0.34
N ARG A 143 -8.06 -7.81 -0.71
CA ARG A 143 -6.95 -8.28 -1.55
C ARG A 143 -5.61 -7.71 -1.10
N VAL A 144 -4.54 -8.46 -1.39
CA VAL A 144 -3.14 -8.03 -1.19
C VAL A 144 -2.42 -8.00 -2.54
N LEU A 145 -1.88 -6.85 -2.92
CA LEU A 145 -0.96 -6.69 -4.03
C LEU A 145 0.47 -6.76 -3.50
N ILE A 146 1.26 -7.73 -3.98
CA ILE A 146 2.66 -7.88 -3.60
C ILE A 146 3.54 -7.19 -4.63
N VAL A 147 4.32 -6.20 -4.18
CA VAL A 147 5.24 -5.42 -5.02
C VAL A 147 6.63 -6.05 -4.98
N VAL A 148 7.17 -6.36 -6.16
CA VAL A 148 8.46 -7.03 -6.36
C VAL A 148 9.35 -6.16 -7.24
N SER A 149 10.58 -5.87 -6.80
CA SER A 149 11.59 -5.16 -7.60
C SER A 149 12.66 -6.14 -8.14
N PRO A 150 13.51 -5.74 -9.10
CA PRO A 150 14.62 -6.59 -9.55
C PRO A 150 15.57 -6.95 -8.40
N GLY A 151 15.91 -8.24 -8.26
CA GLY A 151 16.88 -8.72 -7.29
C GLY A 151 16.71 -10.21 -6.98
N TYR A 152 17.82 -10.89 -6.69
CA TYR A 152 17.80 -12.33 -6.40
C TYR A 152 17.06 -12.65 -5.08
N PHE A 153 17.31 -11.86 -4.03
CA PHE A 153 16.71 -12.08 -2.71
C PHE A 153 15.25 -11.64 -2.60
N GLU A 154 14.69 -11.03 -3.64
CA GLU A 154 13.28 -10.64 -3.66
C GLU A 154 12.34 -11.85 -3.67
N LEU A 155 12.76 -12.96 -4.28
CA LEU A 155 11.95 -14.17 -4.41
C LEU A 155 11.80 -14.89 -3.06
N ASP A 156 12.83 -14.88 -2.22
CA ASP A 156 12.75 -15.48 -0.87
C ASP A 156 11.77 -14.71 0.02
N SER A 157 11.68 -13.40 -0.16
CA SER A 157 10.75 -12.56 0.59
C SER A 157 9.28 -12.80 0.23
N ILE A 158 9.00 -13.29 -0.98
CA ILE A 158 7.64 -13.62 -1.42
C ILE A 158 7.08 -14.80 -0.65
N VAL A 159 7.92 -15.82 -0.35
CA VAL A 159 7.48 -17.00 0.42
C VAL A 159 6.97 -16.57 1.79
N GLN A 160 7.73 -15.75 2.51
CA GLN A 160 7.35 -15.32 3.87
C GLN A 160 6.06 -14.47 3.89
N ILE A 161 5.89 -13.58 2.89
CA ILE A 161 4.65 -12.79 2.82
C ILE A 161 3.45 -13.65 2.42
N SER A 162 3.67 -14.69 1.60
CA SER A 162 2.64 -15.66 1.22
C SER A 162 2.20 -16.51 2.41
N ASP A 163 3.16 -16.96 3.24
CA ASP A 163 2.87 -17.69 4.48
C ASP A 163 2.06 -16.82 5.45
N THR A 164 2.44 -15.55 5.60
CA THR A 164 1.67 -14.59 6.42
C THR A 164 0.25 -14.43 5.89
N LEU A 165 0.07 -14.32 4.58
CA LEU A 165 -1.25 -14.21 3.96
C LEU A 165 -2.10 -15.46 4.25
N MET A 166 -1.52 -16.66 4.18
CA MET A 166 -2.22 -17.91 4.54
C MET A 166 -2.62 -17.91 6.01
N GLN A 167 -1.72 -17.55 6.93
CA GLN A 167 -2.03 -17.47 8.36
C GLN A 167 -3.17 -16.47 8.67
N ILE A 168 -3.17 -15.31 8.00
CA ILE A 168 -4.25 -14.32 8.16
C ILE A 168 -5.57 -14.88 7.63
N ARG A 169 -5.57 -15.58 6.50
CA ARG A 169 -6.79 -16.22 5.96
C ARG A 169 -7.36 -17.28 6.92
N GLU A 170 -6.51 -18.08 7.51
CA GLU A 170 -6.94 -19.15 8.41
C GLU A 170 -7.48 -18.61 9.74
N ASN A 171 -6.90 -17.54 10.29
CA ASN A 171 -7.17 -17.12 11.65
C ASN A 171 -8.04 -15.87 11.77
N PHE A 172 -8.01 -14.94 10.78
CA PHE A 172 -8.57 -13.59 10.94
C PHE A 172 -9.46 -13.14 9.80
N ASN A 173 -9.16 -13.50 8.54
CA ASN A 173 -9.87 -13.04 7.36
C ASN A 173 -9.94 -14.11 6.26
N PRO A 174 -10.91 -15.05 6.32
CA PRO A 174 -11.04 -16.15 5.34
C PRO A 174 -11.23 -15.69 3.89
N ASP A 175 -11.76 -14.49 3.68
CA ASP A 175 -12.05 -13.96 2.36
C ASP A 175 -10.87 -13.22 1.73
N LEU A 176 -9.76 -13.03 2.46
CA LEU A 176 -8.56 -12.40 1.95
C LEU A 176 -7.98 -13.15 0.74
N ARG A 177 -7.68 -12.42 -0.32
CA ARG A 177 -7.13 -13.01 -1.55
C ARG A 177 -5.86 -12.30 -2.00
N LEU A 178 -4.97 -13.04 -2.66
CA LEU A 178 -3.87 -12.45 -3.40
C LEU A 178 -4.43 -11.75 -4.65
N ALA A 179 -4.17 -10.45 -4.80
CA ALA A 179 -4.46 -9.72 -6.04
C ALA A 179 -3.48 -10.13 -7.14
N GLY A 180 -2.23 -10.32 -6.78
CA GLY A 180 -1.14 -10.74 -7.68
C GLY A 180 0.19 -10.11 -7.28
N PHE A 181 1.19 -10.36 -8.14
CA PHE A 181 2.54 -9.83 -8.03
C PHE A 181 2.76 -8.73 -9.06
N LEU A 182 3.14 -7.54 -8.60
CA LEU A 182 3.48 -6.41 -9.47
C LEU A 182 5.00 -6.26 -9.54
N PHE A 183 5.56 -6.42 -10.73
CA PHE A 183 6.99 -6.16 -10.95
C PHE A 183 7.21 -4.67 -11.21
N THR A 184 8.04 -4.04 -10.38
CA THR A 184 8.33 -2.61 -10.40
C THR A 184 9.81 -2.33 -10.65
N MET A 185 10.15 -1.04 -10.88
CA MET A 185 11.52 -0.58 -11.10
C MET A 185 12.27 -1.37 -12.19
N SER A 186 11.52 -1.92 -13.16
CA SER A 186 12.09 -2.63 -14.29
C SER A 186 12.99 -1.71 -15.11
N ASP A 187 14.19 -2.22 -15.42
CA ASP A 187 15.15 -1.55 -16.29
C ASP A 187 15.72 -2.52 -17.35
N ALA A 188 16.64 -2.06 -18.20
CA ALA A 188 17.19 -2.85 -19.29
C ALA A 188 18.24 -3.88 -18.85
N THR A 189 18.59 -3.96 -17.55
CA THR A 189 19.63 -4.85 -17.03
C THR A 189 19.28 -6.33 -17.18
N ILE A 190 20.30 -7.17 -17.28
CA ILE A 190 20.14 -8.64 -17.31
C ILE A 190 19.45 -9.11 -16.01
N ALA A 191 19.85 -8.56 -14.87
CA ALA A 191 19.28 -8.90 -13.57
C ALA A 191 17.77 -8.64 -13.53
N SER A 192 17.31 -7.49 -14.06
CA SER A 192 15.88 -7.15 -14.13
C SER A 192 15.10 -8.16 -14.99
N LYS A 193 15.63 -8.49 -16.16
CA LYS A 193 15.01 -9.47 -17.09
C LYS A 193 14.94 -10.87 -16.47
N GLN A 194 16.01 -11.34 -15.86
CA GLN A 194 16.06 -12.65 -15.20
C GLN A 194 15.10 -12.71 -13.99
N SER A 195 15.07 -11.67 -13.14
CA SER A 195 14.15 -11.62 -12.01
C SER A 195 12.69 -11.71 -12.45
N LEU A 196 12.31 -10.96 -13.49
CA LEU A 196 10.94 -11.02 -14.04
C LEU A 196 10.64 -12.40 -14.64
N GLN A 197 11.59 -13.01 -15.34
CA GLN A 197 11.41 -14.34 -15.91
C GLN A 197 11.18 -15.38 -14.82
N VAL A 198 11.99 -15.39 -13.77
CA VAL A 198 11.83 -16.32 -12.63
C VAL A 198 10.50 -16.08 -11.93
N LEU A 199 10.13 -14.82 -11.67
CA LEU A 199 8.85 -14.48 -11.06
C LEU A 199 7.67 -15.06 -11.87
N ARG A 200 7.67 -14.89 -13.18
CA ARG A 200 6.63 -15.41 -14.08
C ARG A 200 6.62 -16.94 -14.17
N GLN A 201 7.77 -17.59 -14.14
CA GLN A 201 7.86 -19.05 -14.13
C GLN A 201 7.33 -19.66 -12.84
N THR A 202 7.59 -18.99 -11.69
CA THR A 202 7.19 -19.49 -10.37
C THR A 202 5.72 -19.23 -10.08
N TYR A 203 5.20 -18.05 -10.43
CA TYR A 203 3.85 -17.61 -10.03
C TYR A 203 2.88 -17.43 -11.19
N THR A 204 3.29 -17.77 -12.39
CA THR A 204 2.50 -17.88 -13.63
C THR A 204 1.41 -16.80 -13.76
N ASP A 205 0.14 -17.16 -13.61
CA ASP A 205 -1.03 -16.30 -13.82
C ASP A 205 -1.24 -15.25 -12.71
N SER A 206 -0.49 -15.36 -11.60
CA SER A 206 -0.57 -14.39 -10.51
C SER A 206 0.30 -13.15 -10.73
N VAL A 207 1.13 -13.11 -11.79
CA VAL A 207 1.98 -11.95 -12.10
C VAL A 207 1.25 -11.02 -13.06
N PHE A 208 1.09 -9.76 -12.69
CA PHE A 208 0.46 -8.76 -13.56
C PHE A 208 1.21 -8.66 -14.90
N ARG A 209 0.46 -8.48 -15.99
CA ARG A 209 1.03 -8.21 -17.32
C ARG A 209 1.72 -6.86 -17.35
N THR A 210 1.12 -5.89 -16.65
CA THR A 210 1.67 -4.55 -16.47
C THR A 210 2.93 -4.59 -15.61
N ILE A 211 3.98 -3.96 -16.09
CA ILE A 211 5.27 -3.80 -15.41
C ILE A 211 5.52 -2.31 -15.23
N ILE A 212 5.96 -1.92 -14.02
CA ILE A 212 6.28 -0.52 -13.73
C ILE A 212 7.76 -0.28 -14.02
N PRO A 213 8.10 0.58 -14.99
CA PRO A 213 9.49 0.88 -15.31
C PRO A 213 10.12 1.76 -14.23
N LYS A 214 11.44 1.63 -14.06
CA LYS A 214 12.24 2.61 -13.32
C LYS A 214 12.15 3.96 -14.03
N ASN A 215 11.70 5.00 -13.30
CA ASN A 215 11.44 6.31 -13.88
C ASN A 215 11.84 7.42 -12.90
N THR A 216 12.63 8.40 -13.36
CA THR A 216 13.11 9.52 -12.54
C THR A 216 11.99 10.46 -12.15
N ALA A 217 10.98 10.63 -13.02
CA ALA A 217 9.81 11.48 -12.75
C ALA A 217 9.08 11.10 -11.45
N VAL A 218 9.11 9.81 -11.05
CA VAL A 218 8.52 9.38 -9.77
C VAL A 218 9.25 10.01 -8.58
N LYS A 219 10.58 10.02 -8.60
CA LYS A 219 11.38 10.61 -7.51
C LYS A 219 11.19 12.13 -7.46
N GLU A 220 11.14 12.76 -8.61
CA GLU A 220 10.92 14.21 -8.75
C GLU A 220 9.52 14.59 -8.29
N ALA A 221 8.49 13.81 -8.63
CA ALA A 221 7.12 13.98 -8.16
C ALA A 221 7.05 13.96 -6.63
N HIS A 222 7.63 12.94 -5.99
CA HIS A 222 7.67 12.83 -4.53
C HIS A 222 8.43 13.98 -3.86
N PHE A 223 9.55 14.42 -4.46
CA PHE A 223 10.27 15.60 -3.98
C PHE A 223 9.42 16.87 -4.03
N LYS A 224 8.56 16.98 -5.05
CA LYS A 224 7.59 18.10 -5.21
C LYS A 224 6.29 17.88 -4.45
N LYS A 225 6.17 16.81 -3.64
CA LYS A 225 4.95 16.43 -2.91
C LYS A 225 3.73 16.32 -3.84
N LYS A 226 3.92 15.64 -4.97
CA LYS A 226 2.87 15.38 -5.95
C LYS A 226 2.80 13.89 -6.28
N ASP A 227 1.62 13.41 -6.61
CA ASP A 227 1.49 12.13 -7.30
C ASP A 227 2.04 12.24 -8.73
N ILE A 228 2.31 11.09 -9.36
CA ILE A 228 2.95 11.06 -10.69
C ILE A 228 2.08 11.71 -11.78
N PHE A 229 0.77 11.64 -11.66
CA PHE A 229 -0.14 12.19 -12.67
C PHE A 229 -0.23 13.72 -12.59
N ASN A 230 -0.16 14.29 -11.37
CA ASN A 230 -0.10 15.75 -11.19
C ASN A 230 1.29 16.32 -11.45
N TYR A 231 2.32 15.48 -11.49
CA TYR A 231 3.68 15.88 -11.84
C TYR A 231 3.95 15.74 -13.35
N ASP A 232 3.78 14.54 -13.90
CA ASP A 232 3.96 14.23 -15.33
C ASP A 232 3.04 13.07 -15.75
N ALA A 233 1.82 13.41 -16.16
CA ALA A 233 0.82 12.45 -16.62
C ALA A 233 1.23 11.69 -17.89
N SER A 234 2.20 12.20 -18.65
CA SER A 234 2.71 11.59 -19.88
C SER A 234 3.85 10.61 -19.63
N SER A 235 4.41 10.58 -18.41
CA SER A 235 5.53 9.73 -18.06
C SER A 235 5.24 8.22 -18.25
N ALA A 236 6.30 7.45 -18.50
CA ALA A 236 6.18 6.00 -18.61
C ALA A 236 5.60 5.36 -17.35
N ALA A 237 5.91 5.92 -16.16
CA ALA A 237 5.37 5.45 -14.90
C ALA A 237 3.86 5.74 -14.77
N ALA A 238 3.40 6.96 -15.09
CA ALA A 238 1.98 7.31 -15.07
C ALA A 238 1.16 6.40 -16.01
N ASN A 239 1.64 6.21 -17.24
CA ASN A 239 1.01 5.31 -18.20
C ASN A 239 0.95 3.85 -17.70
N ALA A 240 2.03 3.36 -17.06
CA ALA A 240 2.06 2.01 -16.50
C ALA A 240 1.07 1.85 -15.33
N TYR A 241 1.00 2.80 -14.40
CA TYR A 241 0.03 2.76 -13.31
C TYR A 241 -1.42 2.87 -13.80
N SER A 242 -1.70 3.65 -14.84
CA SER A 242 -3.02 3.67 -15.48
C SER A 242 -3.42 2.30 -16.04
N LYS A 243 -2.48 1.58 -16.68
CA LYS A 243 -2.70 0.23 -17.18
C LYS A 243 -2.88 -0.77 -16.04
N LEU A 244 -2.08 -0.67 -14.98
CA LEU A 244 -2.21 -1.52 -13.79
C LEU A 244 -3.61 -1.42 -13.18
N VAL A 245 -4.13 -0.21 -13.01
CA VAL A 245 -5.45 0.01 -12.43
C VAL A 245 -6.53 -0.59 -13.34
N ALA A 246 -6.42 -0.44 -14.66
CA ALA A 246 -7.35 -1.09 -15.59
C ALA A 246 -7.31 -2.62 -15.47
N GLU A 247 -6.11 -3.21 -15.37
CA GLU A 247 -5.91 -4.65 -15.24
C GLU A 247 -6.42 -5.19 -13.89
N MET A 248 -6.12 -4.49 -12.80
CA MET A 248 -6.39 -4.95 -11.43
C MET A 248 -7.86 -4.79 -11.02
N PHE A 249 -8.52 -3.72 -11.48
CA PHE A 249 -9.89 -3.37 -11.11
C PHE A 249 -10.90 -3.67 -12.22
N GLN A 250 -10.45 -4.20 -13.36
CA GLN A 250 -11.26 -4.53 -14.53
C GLN A 250 -12.07 -3.32 -15.07
N LEU A 251 -11.36 -2.18 -15.22
CA LEU A 251 -11.92 -0.87 -15.61
C LEU A 251 -11.51 -0.47 -17.04
#